data_78826b4abd3b348d23a348108119a5da
#
_entry.id   78826b4abd3b348d23a348108119a5da
#
_cell.length_a   1.000
_cell.length_b   1.000
_cell.length_c   1.000
_cell.angle_alpha   90.00
_cell.angle_beta   90.00
_cell.angle_gamma   90.00
#
_symmetry.space_group_name_H-M   'P 1'
#
loop_
_entity.id
_entity.type
_entity.pdbx_description
1 polymer ?
#
loop_
_entity_poly.entity_id
_entity_poly.type
_entity_poly.pdbx_seq_one_letter_code
_entity_poly.pdbx_strand_id
1 'polypeptide(L)'
;DAVIVLGGPAMLIGLGGGAASSVASGDASEDLDFASVQRDNPEMERRAQEVIDRCVALADANPIQSIHDVGAGGLSNAIPELLHDSGVGGVIDLGKVPKDDPSLSPMQLWCNESQERYVLGIPQARVDEFAALCARERCVFAVVGVATAEERLVVGYAGEAPAIDLPMDVLFGKPPKMHRDARHPPAAPWPQLDTAGLDLHQAGLRVLAHPTVASKNFLVTIGDRSVGGLTAREQMIGPWQLPLADCAITLADYDGMAGEAMAIGERSPLALLDSAAAARMAVGEAITNLCAAPLDALEQVKLSANWMAACGHPGEDALLYEAVRAVGMELCPALEISIPVGKDSLSMQAQWQADGQAHKSVSPVSLVVSAFAPVADVRGQLTPLLAEGEDSELWLIGLGGGKQRLGGSVLAQVHADGSALPAFGGEVPDLDDPERLRNFFALVGDARQAGLLLADHDRSDGGAFATMCEMAFASRCGLDITLDAWGEDPFRTLFNEELGAIVQVADEDRAAFADLVERHALTECAQRIA
;
A
#
# COMPACT_ATOMS: atom_id res chain seq x y z
N ASP A 1 34.94 0.48 12.18
CA ASP A 1 34.37 1.13 10.97
C ASP A 1 33.97 2.56 11.30
N ALA A 2 34.01 3.43 10.32
CA ALA A 2 33.49 4.78 10.41
C ALA A 2 31.96 4.77 10.27
N VAL A 3 31.28 5.57 11.10
CA VAL A 3 29.87 5.88 10.94
C VAL A 3 29.75 7.20 10.18
N ILE A 4 29.07 7.16 9.04
CA ILE A 4 29.00 8.27 8.10
C ILE A 4 27.54 8.70 7.94
N VAL A 5 27.31 10.01 7.87
CA VAL A 5 26.08 10.61 7.34
C VAL A 5 26.36 11.09 5.93
N LEU A 6 25.58 10.60 4.96
CA LEU A 6 25.62 10.97 3.55
C LEU A 6 24.35 11.74 3.18
N GLY A 7 24.45 12.80 2.40
CA GLY A 7 23.31 13.55 1.88
C GLY A 7 23.19 14.96 2.43
N GLY A 8 21.98 15.48 2.52
CA GLY A 8 21.71 16.87 2.90
C GLY A 8 22.08 17.24 4.33
N PRO A 9 22.22 18.53 4.62
CA PRO A 9 22.49 19.01 5.98
C PRO A 9 21.25 18.84 6.88
N ALA A 10 21.48 18.78 8.19
CA ALA A 10 20.42 18.84 9.18
C ALA A 10 19.71 20.20 9.14
N MET A 11 18.40 20.18 9.18
CA MET A 11 17.52 21.35 9.21
C MET A 11 16.44 21.15 10.26
N LEU A 12 15.74 22.23 10.62
CA LEU A 12 14.68 22.19 11.63
C LEU A 12 13.36 21.61 11.03
N ILE A 13 13.35 20.31 10.82
CA ILE A 13 12.25 19.57 10.18
C ILE A 13 11.91 18.33 11.02
N GLY A 14 10.62 18.03 11.17
CA GLY A 14 10.15 16.80 11.78
C GLY A 14 10.33 16.69 13.31
N LEU A 15 10.60 17.80 13.97
CA LEU A 15 10.79 17.79 15.44
C LEU A 15 9.52 17.51 16.25
N GLY A 16 8.36 17.52 15.61
CA GLY A 16 7.08 17.13 16.20
C GLY A 16 6.95 15.62 16.45
N GLY A 17 7.99 14.84 16.12
CA GLY A 17 7.96 13.37 16.26
C GLY A 17 7.31 12.70 15.09
N GLY A 18 7.99 12.69 13.98
CA GLY A 18 7.84 11.73 12.90
C GLY A 18 6.48 11.51 12.36
N ALA A 19 5.70 12.42 12.26
CA ALA A 19 4.50 12.29 11.51
C ALA A 19 3.23 12.60 12.29
N ALA A 20 2.38 13.30 11.62
CA ALA A 20 0.94 13.34 11.88
C ALA A 20 0.29 11.95 12.09
N SER A 21 0.97 10.85 11.73
CA SER A 21 0.54 9.47 11.96
C SER A 21 0.75 8.99 13.41
N SER A 22 1.68 9.59 14.14
CA SER A 22 2.02 9.20 15.53
C SER A 22 1.45 10.15 16.58
N VAL A 23 1.00 11.34 16.17
CA VAL A 23 0.41 12.37 17.05
C VAL A 23 -0.94 12.78 16.48
N ALA A 24 -1.97 12.82 17.32
CA ALA A 24 -3.29 13.29 16.88
C ALA A 24 -3.23 14.77 16.48
N SER A 25 -3.90 15.11 15.38
CA SER A 25 -4.02 16.50 14.93
C SER A 25 -4.57 17.40 16.04
N GLY A 26 -3.85 18.48 16.34
CA GLY A 26 -4.20 19.44 17.39
C GLY A 26 -3.54 19.16 18.75
N ASP A 27 -2.77 18.09 18.91
CA ASP A 27 -2.01 17.80 20.14
C ASP A 27 -0.61 18.48 20.13
N ALA A 28 -0.11 18.85 18.94
CA ALA A 28 1.13 19.60 18.78
C ALA A 28 0.87 21.11 18.60
N SER A 29 1.92 21.94 18.77
CA SER A 29 1.82 23.35 18.43
C SER A 29 1.83 23.54 16.90
N GLU A 30 1.18 24.60 16.41
CA GLU A 30 1.14 24.94 14.99
C GLU A 30 2.54 25.05 14.36
N ASP A 31 3.52 25.59 15.09
CA ASP A 31 4.91 25.71 14.64
C ASP A 31 5.57 24.32 14.43
N LEU A 32 5.26 23.35 15.30
CA LEU A 32 5.76 21.97 15.16
C LEU A 32 5.05 21.23 14.02
N ASP A 33 3.76 21.48 13.81
CA ASP A 33 3.02 20.90 12.69
C ASP A 33 3.58 21.40 11.34
N PHE A 34 3.89 22.68 11.21
CA PHE A 34 4.59 23.22 10.03
C PHE A 34 6.01 22.66 9.87
N ALA A 35 6.73 22.44 10.97
CA ALA A 35 8.06 21.83 10.94
C ALA A 35 8.03 20.32 10.66
N SER A 36 6.86 19.69 10.64
CA SER A 36 6.69 18.26 10.31
C SER A 36 6.65 17.97 8.81
N VAL A 37 6.59 19.00 7.97
CA VAL A 37 6.56 18.83 6.50
C VAL A 37 7.88 18.26 6.03
N GLN A 38 7.83 17.14 5.32
CA GLN A 38 8.97 16.55 4.66
C GLN A 38 9.50 17.48 3.57
N ARG A 39 10.82 17.46 3.38
CA ARG A 39 11.45 18.31 2.38
C ARG A 39 11.34 17.72 1.00
N ASP A 40 11.32 18.63 0.06
CA ASP A 40 11.45 18.37 -1.35
C ASP A 40 12.82 18.92 -1.82
N ASN A 41 13.85 18.08 -1.81
CA ASN A 41 15.18 18.41 -2.33
C ASN A 41 15.69 17.28 -3.25
N PRO A 42 15.13 17.17 -4.46
CA PRO A 42 15.45 16.08 -5.37
C PRO A 42 16.92 16.11 -5.85
N GLU A 43 17.54 17.26 -5.88
CA GLU A 43 18.98 17.36 -6.23
C GLU A 43 19.86 16.66 -5.19
N MET A 44 19.55 16.84 -3.91
CA MET A 44 20.35 16.23 -2.84
C MET A 44 20.11 14.71 -2.79
N GLU A 45 18.87 14.27 -2.93
CA GLU A 45 18.51 12.86 -3.04
C GLU A 45 19.23 12.21 -4.23
N ARG A 46 19.18 12.85 -5.41
CA ARG A 46 19.86 12.33 -6.59
C ARG A 46 21.37 12.21 -6.40
N ARG A 47 22.02 13.18 -5.76
CA ARG A 47 23.46 13.11 -5.48
C ARG A 47 23.83 11.96 -4.54
N ALA A 48 23.03 11.75 -3.48
CA ALA A 48 23.22 10.63 -2.56
C ALA A 48 23.02 9.29 -3.28
N GLN A 49 21.97 9.17 -4.09
CA GLN A 49 21.70 8.00 -4.91
C GLN A 49 22.86 7.69 -5.87
N GLU A 50 23.41 8.68 -6.57
CA GLU A 50 24.56 8.48 -7.47
C GLU A 50 25.79 7.94 -6.73
N VAL A 51 26.06 8.41 -5.50
CA VAL A 51 27.16 7.86 -4.69
C VAL A 51 26.90 6.41 -4.34
N ILE A 52 25.69 6.07 -3.91
CA ILE A 52 25.30 4.70 -3.56
C ILE A 52 25.42 3.79 -4.80
N ASP A 53 24.87 4.21 -5.95
CA ASP A 53 24.90 3.45 -7.20
C ASP A 53 26.35 3.18 -7.67
N ARG A 54 27.26 4.19 -7.51
CA ARG A 54 28.67 3.99 -7.82
C ARG A 54 29.34 2.99 -6.88
N CYS A 55 28.98 3.01 -5.61
CA CYS A 55 29.47 2.01 -4.66
C CYS A 55 28.95 0.61 -5.00
N VAL A 56 27.66 0.47 -5.31
CA VAL A 56 27.04 -0.79 -5.73
C VAL A 56 27.68 -1.34 -7.00
N ALA A 57 27.96 -0.48 -7.98
CA ALA A 57 28.62 -0.87 -9.23
C ALA A 57 30.05 -1.42 -9.04
N LEU A 58 30.68 -1.23 -7.87
CA LEU A 58 31.96 -1.85 -7.52
C LEU A 58 31.85 -3.32 -7.10
N ALA A 59 30.64 -3.86 -6.97
CA ALA A 59 30.37 -5.24 -6.56
C ALA A 59 31.15 -5.64 -5.29
N ASP A 60 32.00 -6.66 -5.35
CA ASP A 60 32.83 -7.12 -4.20
C ASP A 60 33.76 -6.04 -3.64
N ALA A 61 34.04 -5.01 -4.42
CA ALA A 61 34.85 -3.87 -4.00
C ALA A 61 33.99 -2.69 -3.45
N ASN A 62 32.70 -2.89 -3.17
CA ASN A 62 31.84 -1.89 -2.53
C ASN A 62 32.42 -1.49 -1.15
N PRO A 63 32.65 -0.19 -0.88
CA PRO A 63 33.11 0.25 0.44
C PRO A 63 32.03 0.23 1.52
N ILE A 64 30.74 0.24 1.15
CA ILE A 64 29.61 0.27 2.08
C ILE A 64 29.41 -1.13 2.66
N GLN A 65 29.54 -1.27 3.99
CA GLN A 65 29.31 -2.52 4.70
C GLN A 65 27.86 -2.62 5.21
N SER A 66 27.30 -1.48 5.61
CA SER A 66 25.91 -1.36 6.07
C SER A 66 25.38 0.02 5.70
N ILE A 67 24.08 0.11 5.46
CA ILE A 67 23.38 1.34 5.09
C ILE A 67 21.98 1.34 5.69
N HIS A 68 21.54 2.49 6.14
CA HIS A 68 20.19 2.76 6.61
C HIS A 68 19.74 4.14 6.14
N ASP A 69 18.49 4.29 5.72
CA ASP A 69 17.91 5.60 5.41
C ASP A 69 17.63 6.40 6.68
N VAL A 70 17.52 7.71 6.53
CA VAL A 70 17.13 8.61 7.62
C VAL A 70 15.66 8.99 7.43
N GLY A 71 14.79 8.31 8.19
CA GLY A 71 13.35 8.53 8.19
C GLY A 71 12.85 9.21 9.46
N ALA A 72 11.74 8.70 10.00
CA ALA A 72 11.14 9.15 11.25
C ALA A 72 12.12 9.06 12.41
N GLY A 73 12.16 10.09 13.27
CA GLY A 73 13.11 10.20 14.36
C GLY A 73 14.52 10.63 13.96
N GLY A 74 14.79 10.76 12.66
CA GLY A 74 16.08 11.25 12.17
C GLY A 74 17.26 10.34 12.51
N LEU A 75 18.41 10.93 12.84
CA LEU A 75 19.61 10.17 13.23
C LEU A 75 19.41 9.39 14.53
N SER A 76 18.43 9.78 15.37
CA SER A 76 18.14 9.09 16.63
C SER A 76 17.53 7.70 16.43
N ASN A 77 17.01 7.43 15.27
CA ASN A 77 16.54 6.12 14.84
C ASN A 77 17.58 5.42 13.95
N ALA A 78 17.99 6.07 12.87
CA ALA A 78 18.82 5.45 11.84
C ALA A 78 20.20 4.98 12.34
N ILE A 79 20.90 5.74 13.16
CA ILE A 79 22.24 5.35 13.66
C ILE A 79 22.15 4.18 14.65
N PRO A 80 21.28 4.22 15.68
CA PRO A 80 21.13 3.06 16.58
C PRO A 80 20.72 1.79 15.84
N GLU A 81 19.78 1.85 14.90
CA GLU A 81 19.34 0.68 14.12
C GLU A 81 20.50 0.10 13.29
N LEU A 82 21.22 0.94 12.55
CA LEU A 82 22.41 0.53 11.79
C LEU A 82 23.44 -0.23 12.65
N LEU A 83 23.73 0.30 13.85
CA LEU A 83 24.69 -0.29 14.79
C LEU A 83 24.16 -1.59 15.38
N HIS A 84 22.90 -1.62 15.81
CA HIS A 84 22.26 -2.79 16.40
C HIS A 84 22.20 -3.97 15.43
N ASP A 85 21.76 -3.72 14.19
CA ASP A 85 21.67 -4.75 13.15
C ASP A 85 23.04 -5.30 12.75
N SER A 86 24.09 -4.48 12.95
CA SER A 86 25.48 -4.89 12.76
C SER A 86 26.08 -5.58 14.01
N GLY A 87 25.35 -5.70 15.12
CA GLY A 87 25.81 -6.31 16.37
C GLY A 87 26.96 -5.55 17.05
N VAL A 88 26.94 -4.20 16.95
CA VAL A 88 27.99 -3.32 17.48
C VAL A 88 27.39 -2.13 18.22
N GLY A 89 28.22 -1.39 18.97
CA GLY A 89 27.89 -0.06 19.48
C GLY A 89 28.58 1.05 18.68
N GLY A 90 28.51 2.28 19.19
CA GLY A 90 29.14 3.41 18.51
C GLY A 90 29.32 4.64 19.39
N VAL A 91 30.31 5.44 19.02
CA VAL A 91 30.57 6.77 19.58
C VAL A 91 30.34 7.82 18.51
N ILE A 92 29.38 8.71 18.72
CA ILE A 92 28.90 9.69 17.76
C ILE A 92 29.19 11.10 18.26
N ASP A 93 29.81 11.91 17.41
CA ASP A 93 30.10 13.32 17.64
C ASP A 93 29.10 14.20 16.85
N LEU A 94 28.14 14.78 17.55
CA LEU A 94 27.12 15.67 16.97
C LEU A 94 27.74 16.93 16.32
N GLY A 95 28.93 17.34 16.78
CA GLY A 95 29.64 18.49 16.21
C GLY A 95 30.08 18.29 14.75
N LYS A 96 30.13 17.04 14.29
CA LYS A 96 30.50 16.67 12.93
C LYS A 96 29.31 16.51 11.98
N VAL A 97 28.06 16.50 12.50
CA VAL A 97 26.87 16.39 11.66
C VAL A 97 26.74 17.64 10.79
N PRO A 98 26.66 17.50 9.45
CA PRO A 98 26.43 18.63 8.57
C PRO A 98 25.09 19.31 8.90
N LYS A 99 25.09 20.63 8.98
CA LYS A 99 23.92 21.43 9.36
C LYS A 99 23.93 22.78 8.65
N ASP A 100 22.74 23.25 8.25
CA ASP A 100 22.59 24.57 7.63
C ASP A 100 22.47 25.68 8.69
N ASP A 101 21.87 25.38 9.83
CA ASP A 101 21.72 26.31 10.94
C ASP A 101 22.69 25.95 12.10
N PRO A 102 23.69 26.78 12.35
CA PRO A 102 24.63 26.54 13.46
C PRO A 102 23.99 26.64 14.84
N SER A 103 22.78 27.19 14.98
CA SER A 103 22.06 27.34 16.27
C SER A 103 21.33 26.09 16.71
N LEU A 104 21.25 25.04 15.86
CA LEU A 104 20.57 23.78 16.21
C LEU A 104 21.15 23.17 17.49
N SER A 105 20.25 22.89 18.43
CA SER A 105 20.59 22.19 19.68
C SER A 105 20.97 20.73 19.42
N PRO A 106 21.63 20.05 20.39
CA PRO A 106 21.95 18.62 20.28
C PRO A 106 20.73 17.76 19.95
N MET A 107 19.58 18.03 20.60
CA MET A 107 18.32 17.32 20.36
C MET A 107 17.83 17.56 18.93
N GLN A 108 17.85 18.80 18.46
CA GLN A 108 17.43 19.12 17.10
C GLN A 108 18.32 18.47 16.03
N LEU A 109 19.65 18.40 16.28
CA LEU A 109 20.58 17.69 15.38
C LEU A 109 20.33 16.18 15.37
N TRP A 110 19.99 15.61 16.51
CA TRP A 110 19.82 14.18 16.68
C TRP A 110 18.47 13.66 16.18
N CYS A 111 17.39 14.44 16.38
CA CYS A 111 16.01 14.02 16.15
C CYS A 111 15.36 14.64 14.92
N ASN A 112 16.01 15.58 14.18
CA ASN A 112 15.38 16.13 12.99
C ASN A 112 15.25 15.10 11.86
N GLU A 113 14.16 15.18 11.11
CA GLU A 113 13.80 14.25 10.05
C GLU A 113 14.18 14.76 8.66
N SER A 114 15.36 15.34 8.55
CA SER A 114 15.93 15.68 7.24
C SER A 114 16.21 14.40 6.45
N GLN A 115 15.32 14.05 5.51
CA GLN A 115 15.21 12.71 4.93
C GLN A 115 16.11 12.47 3.69
N GLU A 116 16.69 13.47 3.10
CA GLU A 116 17.67 13.30 2.00
C GLU A 116 19.04 12.86 2.52
N ARG A 117 19.03 11.94 3.48
CA ARG A 117 20.22 11.44 4.15
C ARG A 117 20.19 9.93 4.31
N TYR A 118 21.40 9.36 4.37
CA TYR A 118 21.64 7.98 4.73
C TYR A 118 22.73 7.90 5.80
N VAL A 119 22.67 6.88 6.64
CA VAL A 119 23.76 6.53 7.55
C VAL A 119 24.43 5.27 7.06
N LEU A 120 25.78 5.25 7.09
CA LEU A 120 26.58 4.20 6.50
C LEU A 120 27.64 3.72 7.47
N GLY A 121 27.94 2.41 7.42
CA GLY A 121 29.13 1.81 8.00
C GLY A 121 30.17 1.60 6.91
N ILE A 122 31.37 2.20 7.05
CA ILE A 122 32.46 2.08 6.08
C ILE A 122 33.77 1.75 6.81
N PRO A 123 34.58 0.76 6.33
CA PRO A 123 35.90 0.51 6.89
C PRO A 123 36.76 1.76 6.92
N GLN A 124 37.38 2.06 8.05
CA GLN A 124 38.19 3.26 8.22
C GLN A 124 39.25 3.45 7.11
N ALA A 125 39.84 2.35 6.64
CA ALA A 125 40.85 2.38 5.57
C ALA A 125 40.29 2.76 4.19
N ARG A 126 38.97 2.75 4.02
CA ARG A 126 38.29 3.06 2.73
C ARG A 126 37.54 4.40 2.73
N VAL A 127 37.63 5.16 3.81
CA VAL A 127 36.95 6.46 3.91
C VAL A 127 37.45 7.45 2.84
N ASP A 128 38.77 7.47 2.52
CA ASP A 128 39.31 8.37 1.49
C ASP A 128 38.78 8.01 0.08
N GLU A 129 38.63 6.74 -0.22
CA GLU A 129 38.04 6.27 -1.49
C GLU A 129 36.57 6.71 -1.59
N PHE A 130 35.81 6.51 -0.52
CA PHE A 130 34.42 6.96 -0.45
C PHE A 130 34.30 8.49 -0.57
N ALA A 131 35.20 9.23 0.08
CA ALA A 131 35.25 10.68 -0.03
C ALA A 131 35.47 11.15 -1.47
N ALA A 132 36.30 10.44 -2.24
CA ALA A 132 36.55 10.76 -3.65
C ALA A 132 35.28 10.56 -4.51
N LEU A 133 34.48 9.51 -4.23
CA LEU A 133 33.16 9.30 -4.87
C LEU A 133 32.19 10.42 -4.52
N CYS A 134 32.07 10.77 -3.24
CA CYS A 134 31.22 11.89 -2.81
C CYS A 134 31.60 13.21 -3.46
N ALA A 135 32.91 13.51 -3.54
CA ALA A 135 33.43 14.73 -4.20
C ALA A 135 33.06 14.76 -5.68
N ARG A 136 33.16 13.62 -6.38
CA ARG A 136 32.79 13.50 -7.80
C ARG A 136 31.31 13.81 -8.03
N GLU A 137 30.42 13.27 -7.21
CA GLU A 137 28.98 13.47 -7.30
C GLU A 137 28.50 14.76 -6.60
N ARG A 138 29.43 15.52 -6.00
CA ARG A 138 29.14 16.75 -5.21
C ARG A 138 28.14 16.49 -4.08
N CYS A 139 28.18 15.29 -3.51
CA CYS A 139 27.35 14.91 -2.39
C CYS A 139 28.03 15.24 -1.06
N VAL A 140 27.28 15.85 -0.17
CA VAL A 140 27.75 16.13 1.20
C VAL A 140 27.86 14.83 1.97
N PHE A 141 28.93 14.66 2.74
CA PHE A 141 29.05 13.57 3.70
C PHE A 141 29.89 13.99 4.90
N ALA A 142 29.77 13.30 6.00
CA ALA A 142 30.63 13.47 7.16
C ALA A 142 30.84 12.18 7.93
N VAL A 143 32.06 11.96 8.42
CA VAL A 143 32.35 10.92 9.40
C VAL A 143 31.93 11.45 10.76
N VAL A 144 30.77 11.02 11.24
CA VAL A 144 30.15 11.50 12.48
C VAL A 144 30.53 10.66 13.70
N GLY A 145 31.10 9.47 13.50
CA GLY A 145 31.46 8.60 14.60
C GLY A 145 32.24 7.38 14.17
N VAL A 146 32.41 6.47 15.13
CA VAL A 146 33.05 5.17 14.95
C VAL A 146 32.24 4.08 15.61
N ALA A 147 32.14 2.94 14.93
CA ALA A 147 31.56 1.73 15.52
C ALA A 147 32.52 1.12 16.54
N THR A 148 31.99 0.56 17.62
CA THR A 148 32.73 -0.05 18.72
C THR A 148 32.29 -1.50 18.94
N ALA A 149 33.21 -2.33 19.44
CA ALA A 149 32.89 -3.72 19.77
C ALA A 149 31.97 -3.85 21.00
N GLU A 150 31.96 -2.82 21.87
CA GLU A 150 31.03 -2.76 22.99
C GLU A 150 29.66 -2.29 22.45
N GLU A 151 28.61 -3.07 22.69
CA GLU A 151 27.23 -2.75 22.28
C GLU A 151 26.66 -1.62 23.17
N ARG A 152 27.19 -0.44 23.00
CA ARG A 152 26.85 0.77 23.75
C ARG A 152 26.79 1.98 22.81
N LEU A 153 25.76 2.79 22.94
CA LEU A 153 25.61 4.03 22.19
C LEU A 153 26.05 5.21 23.05
N VAL A 154 27.05 5.95 22.56
CA VAL A 154 27.52 7.18 23.17
C VAL A 154 27.36 8.32 22.17
N VAL A 155 26.58 9.36 22.51
CA VAL A 155 26.30 10.51 21.62
C VAL A 155 26.52 11.80 22.38
N GLY A 156 27.25 12.74 21.78
CA GLY A 156 27.50 14.06 22.37
C GLY A 156 28.44 14.90 21.49
N TYR A 157 29.04 15.90 22.11
CA TYR A 157 30.11 16.69 21.49
C TYR A 157 31.46 16.22 21.99
N ALA A 158 32.47 16.23 21.10
CA ALA A 158 33.81 15.84 21.47
C ALA A 158 34.36 16.71 22.63
N GLY A 159 34.77 16.05 23.71
CA GLY A 159 35.33 16.73 24.89
C GLY A 159 34.32 17.20 25.92
N GLU A 160 33.05 16.95 25.71
CA GLU A 160 31.96 17.22 26.66
C GLU A 160 31.42 15.92 27.25
N ALA A 161 30.62 16.02 28.31
CA ALA A 161 29.86 14.88 28.82
C ALA A 161 28.83 14.43 27.76
N PRO A 162 28.74 13.12 27.49
CA PRO A 162 27.79 12.64 26.49
C PRO A 162 26.35 12.94 26.88
N ALA A 163 25.54 13.33 25.89
CA ALA A 163 24.10 13.53 26.07
C ALA A 163 23.37 12.18 26.17
N ILE A 164 23.88 11.15 25.48
CA ILE A 164 23.40 9.77 25.52
C ILE A 164 24.59 8.88 25.83
N ASP A 165 24.41 7.98 26.79
CA ASP A 165 25.36 6.95 27.16
C ASP A 165 24.59 5.73 27.67
N LEU A 166 24.17 4.86 26.73
CA LEU A 166 23.24 3.76 26.98
C LEU A 166 23.73 2.44 26.35
N PRO A 167 23.60 1.30 27.05
CA PRO A 167 23.72 -0.02 26.43
C PRO A 167 22.64 -0.20 25.33
N MET A 168 22.98 -0.88 24.24
CA MET A 168 22.06 -1.13 23.12
C MET A 168 20.84 -1.96 23.55
N ASP A 169 20.99 -2.87 24.51
CA ASP A 169 19.90 -3.67 25.06
C ASP A 169 18.84 -2.85 25.82
N VAL A 170 19.17 -1.65 26.27
CA VAL A 170 18.21 -0.69 26.86
C VAL A 170 17.37 -0.06 25.76
N LEU A 171 17.95 0.22 24.59
CA LEU A 171 17.25 0.82 23.46
C LEU A 171 16.38 -0.20 22.72
N PHE A 172 16.93 -1.39 22.44
CA PHE A 172 16.31 -2.45 21.66
C PHE A 172 15.77 -3.61 22.51
N GLY A 173 15.82 -3.46 23.82
CA GLY A 173 15.26 -4.43 24.77
C GLY A 173 13.74 -4.53 24.62
N LYS A 174 13.21 -5.67 25.08
CA LYS A 174 11.75 -5.85 25.07
C LYS A 174 11.07 -4.85 25.98
N PRO A 175 10.18 -3.99 25.46
CA PRO A 175 9.41 -3.08 26.28
C PRO A 175 8.53 -3.87 27.26
N PRO A 176 8.11 -3.27 28.40
CA PRO A 176 7.13 -3.88 29.27
C PRO A 176 5.88 -4.28 28.49
N LYS A 177 5.34 -5.47 28.81
CA LYS A 177 4.10 -5.91 28.15
C LYS A 177 2.99 -4.91 28.46
N MET A 178 2.46 -4.30 27.42
CA MET A 178 1.28 -3.45 27.53
C MET A 178 0.03 -4.32 27.63
N HIS A 179 -0.86 -4.00 28.54
CA HIS A 179 -2.20 -4.60 28.62
C HIS A 179 -3.24 -3.56 28.19
N ARG A 180 -4.04 -3.89 27.18
CA ARG A 180 -5.16 -3.06 26.73
C ARG A 180 -6.46 -3.82 27.04
N ASP A 181 -7.37 -3.22 27.82
CA ASP A 181 -8.74 -3.72 28.02
C ASP A 181 -9.62 -3.19 26.88
N ALA A 182 -9.53 -3.86 25.74
CA ALA A 182 -10.27 -3.49 24.55
C ALA A 182 -11.68 -4.09 24.57
N ARG A 183 -12.69 -3.30 24.21
CA ARG A 183 -14.09 -3.71 24.17
C ARG A 183 -14.71 -3.33 22.85
N HIS A 184 -15.55 -4.21 22.32
CA HIS A 184 -16.34 -3.90 21.14
C HIS A 184 -17.25 -2.70 21.37
N PRO A 185 -17.36 -1.80 20.38
CA PRO A 185 -18.41 -0.81 20.40
C PRO A 185 -19.77 -1.51 20.25
N PRO A 186 -20.85 -0.91 20.73
CA PRO A 186 -22.19 -1.35 20.34
C PRO A 186 -22.29 -1.36 18.81
N ALA A 187 -22.96 -2.36 18.25
CA ALA A 187 -23.20 -2.39 16.81
C ALA A 187 -23.84 -1.08 16.34
N ALA A 188 -23.24 -0.46 15.33
CA ALA A 188 -23.78 0.78 14.78
C ALA A 188 -25.15 0.50 14.16
N PRO A 189 -26.18 1.28 14.45
CA PRO A 189 -27.54 1.06 13.96
C PRO A 189 -27.68 1.56 12.51
N TRP A 190 -26.78 1.18 11.62
CA TRP A 190 -26.83 1.55 10.21
C TRP A 190 -27.97 0.80 9.52
N PRO A 191 -29.01 1.48 8.99
CA PRO A 191 -30.05 0.81 8.23
C PRO A 191 -29.47 0.26 6.92
N GLN A 192 -30.02 -0.86 6.47
CA GLN A 192 -29.71 -1.43 5.17
C GLN A 192 -30.35 -0.60 4.07
N LEU A 193 -29.64 -0.48 2.92
CA LEU A 193 -30.22 0.15 1.73
C LEU A 193 -31.44 -0.64 1.23
N ASP A 194 -32.55 0.05 1.08
CA ASP A 194 -33.73 -0.47 0.37
C ASP A 194 -33.60 -0.08 -1.11
N THR A 195 -33.49 -1.07 -1.97
CA THR A 195 -33.40 -0.88 -3.42
C THR A 195 -34.75 -0.67 -4.08
N ALA A 196 -35.86 -0.89 -3.35
CA ALA A 196 -37.20 -0.70 -3.88
C ALA A 196 -37.46 0.77 -4.27
N GLY A 197 -37.81 0.98 -5.53
CA GLY A 197 -38.11 2.32 -6.05
C GLY A 197 -36.91 3.17 -6.45
N LEU A 198 -35.68 2.65 -6.37
CA LEU A 198 -34.53 3.29 -6.95
C LEU A 198 -34.60 3.25 -8.49
N ASP A 199 -34.14 4.30 -9.14
CA ASP A 199 -33.94 4.32 -10.60
C ASP A 199 -32.55 3.80 -10.94
N LEU A 200 -32.46 2.74 -11.73
CA LEU A 200 -31.21 2.05 -12.05
C LEU A 200 -30.22 2.97 -12.81
N HIS A 201 -30.73 3.77 -13.74
CA HIS A 201 -29.91 4.71 -14.51
C HIS A 201 -29.31 5.80 -13.62
N GLN A 202 -30.12 6.39 -12.73
CA GLN A 202 -29.64 7.39 -11.78
C GLN A 202 -28.65 6.81 -10.77
N ALA A 203 -28.87 5.57 -10.30
CA ALA A 203 -27.96 4.87 -9.42
C ALA A 203 -26.58 4.68 -10.09
N GLY A 204 -26.58 4.21 -11.34
CA GLY A 204 -25.35 4.06 -12.12
C GLY A 204 -24.60 5.36 -12.29
N LEU A 205 -25.28 6.44 -12.66
CA LEU A 205 -24.64 7.78 -12.79
C LEU A 205 -24.03 8.28 -11.47
N ARG A 206 -24.71 8.06 -10.34
CA ARG A 206 -24.22 8.45 -9.02
C ARG A 206 -22.99 7.62 -8.61
N VAL A 207 -23.01 6.32 -8.87
CA VAL A 207 -21.86 5.42 -8.59
C VAL A 207 -20.65 5.88 -9.40
N LEU A 208 -20.80 6.10 -10.72
CA LEU A 208 -19.71 6.57 -11.57
C LEU A 208 -19.19 7.98 -11.20
N ALA A 209 -20.01 8.79 -10.56
CA ALA A 209 -19.61 10.12 -10.09
C ALA A 209 -19.00 10.12 -8.67
N HIS A 210 -19.06 9.00 -7.95
CA HIS A 210 -18.48 8.90 -6.61
C HIS A 210 -16.95 9.03 -6.67
N PRO A 211 -16.29 9.78 -5.77
CA PRO A 211 -14.85 10.01 -5.82
C PRO A 211 -14.00 8.73 -5.89
N THR A 212 -14.45 7.64 -5.26
CA THR A 212 -13.73 6.36 -5.29
C THR A 212 -13.76 5.69 -6.66
N VAL A 213 -14.87 5.84 -7.43
CA VAL A 213 -15.05 5.23 -8.77
C VAL A 213 -14.65 6.18 -9.88
N ALA A 214 -14.88 7.49 -9.74
CA ALA A 214 -14.62 8.48 -10.77
C ALA A 214 -13.16 8.52 -11.21
N SER A 215 -12.91 8.98 -12.43
CA SER A 215 -11.58 9.00 -13.04
C SER A 215 -10.51 9.66 -12.15
N LYS A 216 -9.39 8.97 -11.97
CA LYS A 216 -8.19 9.42 -11.24
C LYS A 216 -7.14 10.07 -12.13
N ASN A 217 -7.49 10.36 -13.39
CA ASN A 217 -6.54 10.89 -14.37
C ASN A 217 -5.77 12.12 -13.88
N PHE A 218 -6.44 13.00 -13.10
CA PHE A 218 -5.80 14.19 -12.53
C PHE A 218 -4.71 13.83 -11.51
N LEU A 219 -4.86 12.77 -10.72
CA LEU A 219 -3.84 12.33 -9.76
C LEU A 219 -2.60 11.81 -10.48
N VAL A 220 -2.78 11.00 -11.52
CA VAL A 220 -1.68 10.45 -12.31
C VAL A 220 -0.91 11.53 -13.08
N THR A 221 -1.59 12.62 -13.47
CA THR A 221 -0.96 13.72 -14.25
C THR A 221 -0.31 14.80 -13.37
N ILE A 222 -0.69 14.90 -12.10
CA ILE A 222 -0.07 15.84 -11.14
C ILE A 222 1.25 15.28 -10.60
N GLY A 223 1.27 13.98 -10.27
CA GLY A 223 2.46 13.29 -9.76
C GLY A 223 3.32 12.67 -10.85
N ASP A 224 4.30 11.89 -10.43
CA ASP A 224 5.14 11.11 -11.34
C ASP A 224 4.35 9.92 -11.90
N ARG A 225 4.16 9.92 -13.20
CA ARG A 225 3.43 8.85 -13.90
C ARG A 225 4.19 7.53 -13.87
N SER A 226 5.50 7.60 -14.06
CA SER A 226 6.40 6.45 -13.95
C SER A 226 7.77 6.89 -13.46
N VAL A 227 8.45 6.01 -12.72
CA VAL A 227 9.75 6.28 -12.11
C VAL A 227 10.76 5.23 -12.57
N GLY A 228 12.02 5.63 -12.75
CA GLY A 228 13.14 4.73 -13.04
C GLY A 228 13.26 4.27 -14.50
N GLY A 229 12.26 4.44 -15.34
CA GLY A 229 12.32 4.13 -16.78
C GLY A 229 12.26 2.62 -17.13
N LEU A 230 12.07 1.74 -16.16
CA LEU A 230 11.96 0.29 -16.35
C LEU A 230 10.50 -0.19 -16.29
N THR A 231 9.55 0.68 -16.59
CA THR A 231 8.12 0.37 -16.52
C THR A 231 7.69 -0.51 -17.69
N ALA A 232 7.19 -1.70 -17.39
CA ALA A 232 6.56 -2.61 -18.35
C ALA A 232 5.04 -2.42 -18.39
N ARG A 233 4.41 -2.14 -17.24
CA ARG A 233 3.00 -1.77 -17.14
C ARG A 233 2.83 -0.58 -16.21
N GLU A 234 2.20 0.47 -16.72
CA GLU A 234 1.81 1.67 -15.96
C GLU A 234 0.28 1.73 -15.78
N GLN A 235 -0.21 2.77 -15.13
CA GLN A 235 -1.63 2.97 -14.83
C GLN A 235 -2.52 3.11 -16.07
N MET A 236 -1.99 3.65 -17.16
CA MET A 236 -2.76 4.04 -18.33
C MET A 236 -3.01 2.87 -19.28
N ILE A 237 -4.27 2.64 -19.61
CA ILE A 237 -4.74 1.57 -20.48
C ILE A 237 -5.23 2.10 -21.81
N GLY A 238 -4.89 1.35 -22.87
CA GLY A 238 -5.36 1.57 -24.22
C GLY A 238 -4.90 2.88 -24.86
N PRO A 239 -5.32 3.11 -26.12
CA PRO A 239 -4.93 4.31 -26.86
C PRO A 239 -5.51 5.62 -26.28
N TRP A 240 -6.56 5.51 -25.46
CA TRP A 240 -7.23 6.63 -24.83
C TRP A 240 -6.64 7.02 -23.48
N GLN A 241 -5.66 6.27 -22.98
CA GLN A 241 -4.90 6.58 -21.78
C GLN A 241 -5.80 6.74 -20.55
N LEU A 242 -6.61 5.72 -20.23
CA LEU A 242 -7.42 5.69 -19.02
C LEU A 242 -6.64 5.03 -17.87
N PRO A 243 -6.68 5.56 -16.66
CA PRO A 243 -5.93 5.02 -15.51
C PRO A 243 -6.68 3.84 -14.86
N LEU A 244 -6.73 2.71 -15.55
CA LEU A 244 -7.53 1.52 -15.21
C LEU A 244 -6.70 0.23 -15.07
N ALA A 245 -5.36 0.31 -15.02
CA ALA A 245 -4.55 -0.89 -14.85
C ALA A 245 -4.72 -1.46 -13.43
N ASP A 246 -5.00 -2.77 -13.32
CA ASP A 246 -5.16 -3.48 -12.05
C ASP A 246 -3.82 -3.65 -11.33
N CYS A 247 -2.72 -3.76 -12.08
CA CYS A 247 -1.38 -3.90 -11.53
C CYS A 247 -0.36 -3.00 -12.24
N ALA A 248 0.75 -2.74 -11.57
CA ALA A 248 1.96 -2.17 -12.15
C ALA A 248 3.02 -3.26 -12.34
N ILE A 249 3.82 -3.17 -13.40
CA ILE A 249 4.91 -4.11 -13.65
C ILE A 249 6.17 -3.34 -14.04
N THR A 250 7.29 -3.65 -13.39
CA THR A 250 8.61 -3.11 -13.72
C THR A 250 9.54 -4.21 -14.23
N LEU A 251 10.46 -3.85 -15.11
CA LEU A 251 11.56 -4.72 -15.53
C LEU A 251 12.69 -4.69 -14.50
N ALA A 252 13.41 -5.78 -14.35
CA ALA A 252 14.60 -5.86 -13.51
C ALA A 252 15.80 -5.14 -14.14
N ASP A 253 15.89 -5.14 -15.46
CA ASP A 253 16.97 -4.52 -16.24
C ASP A 253 16.51 -4.15 -17.66
N TYR A 254 17.42 -3.58 -18.47
CA TYR A 254 17.13 -3.17 -19.85
C TYR A 254 17.35 -4.26 -20.89
N ASP A 255 17.87 -5.41 -20.53
CA ASP A 255 18.26 -6.49 -21.45
C ASP A 255 17.31 -7.69 -21.37
N GLY A 256 16.78 -7.97 -20.16
CA GLY A 256 15.91 -9.12 -19.86
C GLY A 256 14.42 -8.79 -19.95
N MET A 257 13.60 -9.82 -19.69
CA MET A 257 12.15 -9.72 -19.59
C MET A 257 11.64 -10.07 -18.18
N ALA A 258 12.54 -10.40 -17.27
CA ALA A 258 12.17 -10.60 -15.87
C ALA A 258 11.85 -9.26 -15.21
N GLY A 259 11.00 -9.32 -14.19
CA GLY A 259 10.57 -8.12 -13.52
C GLY A 259 9.84 -8.38 -12.21
N GLU A 260 9.07 -7.41 -11.77
CA GLU A 260 8.29 -7.45 -10.56
C GLU A 260 6.91 -6.83 -10.80
N ALA A 261 5.88 -7.50 -10.30
CA ALA A 261 4.51 -7.00 -10.33
C ALA A 261 4.10 -6.46 -8.96
N MET A 262 3.27 -5.43 -8.98
CA MET A 262 2.73 -4.76 -7.78
C MET A 262 1.25 -4.47 -7.98
N ALA A 263 0.47 -4.66 -6.91
CA ALA A 263 -0.94 -4.26 -6.86
C ALA A 263 -1.31 -3.77 -5.47
N ILE A 264 -2.42 -3.04 -5.36
CA ILE A 264 -2.93 -2.52 -4.10
C ILE A 264 -4.34 -3.03 -3.90
N GLY A 265 -4.71 -3.27 -2.62
CA GLY A 265 -6.08 -3.53 -2.20
C GLY A 265 -6.40 -2.77 -0.92
N GLU A 266 -7.62 -2.21 -0.83
CA GLU A 266 -8.15 -1.57 0.36
C GLU A 266 -9.68 -1.57 0.34
N ARG A 267 -10.32 -1.73 1.49
CA ARG A 267 -11.80 -1.74 1.61
C ARG A 267 -12.23 -1.05 2.91
N SER A 268 -11.63 0.09 3.19
CA SER A 268 -11.78 0.81 4.46
C SER A 268 -13.23 1.15 4.85
N PRO A 269 -14.15 1.52 3.93
CA PRO A 269 -15.55 1.79 4.30
C PRO A 269 -16.26 0.61 4.97
N LEU A 270 -15.91 -0.63 4.61
CA LEU A 270 -16.51 -1.83 5.20
C LEU A 270 -16.21 -1.97 6.69
N ALA A 271 -15.08 -1.44 7.17
CA ALA A 271 -14.67 -1.54 8.57
C ALA A 271 -15.60 -0.80 9.55
N LEU A 272 -16.43 0.12 9.05
CA LEU A 272 -17.50 0.73 9.84
C LEU A 272 -18.60 -0.30 10.23
N LEU A 273 -18.67 -1.42 9.54
CA LEU A 273 -19.64 -2.48 9.74
C LEU A 273 -18.97 -3.76 10.25
N ASP A 274 -17.86 -4.17 9.63
CA ASP A 274 -17.08 -5.36 9.98
C ASP A 274 -15.61 -5.16 9.61
N SER A 275 -14.76 -4.91 10.61
CA SER A 275 -13.33 -4.64 10.39
C SER A 275 -12.56 -5.88 9.93
N ALA A 276 -12.98 -7.08 10.34
CA ALA A 276 -12.34 -8.33 9.93
C ALA A 276 -12.63 -8.64 8.46
N ALA A 277 -13.89 -8.46 8.04
CA ALA A 277 -14.27 -8.59 6.63
C ALA A 277 -13.55 -7.56 5.76
N ALA A 278 -13.52 -6.28 6.17
CA ALA A 278 -12.79 -5.22 5.46
C ALA A 278 -11.31 -5.58 5.24
N ALA A 279 -10.65 -6.12 6.27
CA ALA A 279 -9.25 -6.51 6.18
C ALA A 279 -9.02 -7.73 5.26
N ARG A 280 -9.89 -8.74 5.32
CA ARG A 280 -9.82 -9.88 4.39
C ARG A 280 -10.08 -9.46 2.94
N MET A 281 -11.04 -8.56 2.74
CA MET A 281 -11.36 -8.01 1.42
C MET A 281 -10.19 -7.21 0.84
N ALA A 282 -9.49 -6.40 1.65
CA ALA A 282 -8.30 -5.66 1.20
C ALA A 282 -7.18 -6.60 0.70
N VAL A 283 -6.93 -7.70 1.41
CA VAL A 283 -5.98 -8.73 0.94
C VAL A 283 -6.48 -9.40 -0.34
N GLY A 284 -7.76 -9.75 -0.38
CA GLY A 284 -8.38 -10.39 -1.55
C GLY A 284 -8.28 -9.52 -2.80
N GLU A 285 -8.60 -8.23 -2.69
CA GLU A 285 -8.53 -7.25 -3.78
C GLU A 285 -7.09 -7.06 -4.28
N ALA A 286 -6.10 -6.97 -3.39
CA ALA A 286 -4.70 -6.90 -3.80
C ALA A 286 -4.29 -8.13 -4.64
N ILE A 287 -4.83 -9.31 -4.34
CA ILE A 287 -4.54 -10.55 -5.09
C ILE A 287 -5.33 -10.61 -6.40
N THR A 288 -6.62 -10.23 -6.43
CA THR A 288 -7.40 -10.20 -7.69
C THR A 288 -6.77 -9.22 -8.68
N ASN A 289 -6.39 -8.02 -8.24
CA ASN A 289 -5.65 -7.05 -9.03
C ASN A 289 -4.32 -7.62 -9.55
N LEU A 290 -3.57 -8.30 -8.67
CA LEU A 290 -2.27 -8.85 -9.04
C LEU A 290 -2.36 -9.98 -10.08
N CYS A 291 -3.51 -10.67 -10.19
CA CYS A 291 -3.76 -11.72 -11.19
C CYS A 291 -3.63 -11.23 -12.65
N ALA A 292 -3.77 -9.93 -12.91
CA ALA A 292 -3.50 -9.36 -14.24
C ALA A 292 -2.04 -9.51 -14.68
N ALA A 293 -1.10 -9.70 -13.73
CA ALA A 293 0.31 -9.96 -14.01
C ALA A 293 0.59 -11.44 -14.30
N PRO A 294 1.61 -11.76 -15.13
CA PRO A 294 1.97 -13.14 -15.45
C PRO A 294 2.77 -13.80 -14.32
N LEU A 295 2.10 -14.18 -13.26
CA LEU A 295 2.66 -14.82 -12.08
C LEU A 295 2.67 -16.34 -12.20
N ASP A 296 3.64 -16.99 -11.53
CA ASP A 296 3.79 -18.45 -11.55
C ASP A 296 3.07 -19.12 -10.37
N ALA A 297 3.13 -18.53 -9.16
CA ALA A 297 2.60 -19.16 -7.95
C ALA A 297 2.19 -18.12 -6.89
N LEU A 298 1.07 -18.40 -6.20
CA LEU A 298 0.54 -17.53 -5.15
C LEU A 298 1.50 -17.38 -3.96
N GLU A 299 2.25 -18.42 -3.61
CA GLU A 299 3.20 -18.48 -2.49
C GLU A 299 4.38 -17.50 -2.68
N GLN A 300 4.65 -17.07 -3.91
CA GLN A 300 5.65 -16.05 -4.21
C GLN A 300 5.21 -14.65 -3.83
N VAL A 301 3.91 -14.42 -3.65
CA VAL A 301 3.36 -13.11 -3.28
C VAL A 301 3.80 -12.74 -1.87
N LYS A 302 4.34 -11.53 -1.74
CA LYS A 302 4.67 -10.89 -0.47
C LYS A 302 3.84 -9.64 -0.30
N LEU A 303 3.32 -9.43 0.91
CA LEU A 303 2.48 -8.30 1.21
C LEU A 303 3.21 -7.29 2.09
N SER A 304 2.97 -6.02 1.83
CA SER A 304 3.21 -4.93 2.79
C SER A 304 1.87 -4.45 3.32
N ALA A 305 1.68 -4.46 4.64
CA ALA A 305 0.42 -4.08 5.26
C ALA A 305 0.56 -2.75 6.00
N ASN A 306 -0.26 -1.76 5.61
CA ASN A 306 -0.33 -0.47 6.28
C ASN A 306 -1.63 -0.39 7.09
N TRP A 307 -1.50 -0.51 8.41
CA TRP A 307 -2.60 -0.48 9.36
C TRP A 307 -2.82 0.93 9.90
N MET A 308 -4.05 1.40 9.90
CA MET A 308 -4.42 2.70 10.42
C MET A 308 -5.62 2.56 11.38
N ALA A 309 -5.51 3.16 12.56
CA ALA A 309 -6.57 3.14 13.57
C ALA A 309 -6.47 4.33 14.52
N ALA A 310 -7.58 4.73 15.12
CA ALA A 310 -7.61 5.69 16.21
C ALA A 310 -7.54 4.98 17.56
N CYS A 311 -6.39 4.36 17.88
CA CYS A 311 -6.21 3.60 19.11
C CYS A 311 -6.50 4.45 20.35
N GLY A 312 -7.19 3.85 21.34
CA GLY A 312 -7.70 4.55 22.53
C GLY A 312 -9.07 5.22 22.33
N HIS A 313 -9.57 5.36 21.10
CA HIS A 313 -10.98 5.69 20.88
C HIS A 313 -11.85 4.46 21.16
N PRO A 314 -13.01 4.64 21.83
CA PRO A 314 -13.85 3.50 22.23
C PRO A 314 -14.19 2.58 21.06
N GLY A 315 -13.75 1.32 21.15
CA GLY A 315 -13.98 0.27 20.15
C GLY A 315 -12.87 0.03 19.16
N GLU A 316 -12.08 1.05 18.79
CA GLU A 316 -11.08 0.95 17.71
C GLU A 316 -9.97 -0.07 18.00
N ASP A 317 -9.52 -0.19 19.28
CA ASP A 317 -8.53 -1.21 19.67
C ASP A 317 -9.04 -2.64 19.44
N ALA A 318 -10.34 -2.90 19.69
CA ALA A 318 -10.93 -4.22 19.49
C ALA A 318 -11.09 -4.54 18.00
N LEU A 319 -11.57 -3.56 17.23
CA LEU A 319 -11.73 -3.68 15.77
C LEU A 319 -10.39 -3.92 15.08
N LEU A 320 -9.34 -3.19 15.48
CA LEU A 320 -7.98 -3.40 14.97
C LEU A 320 -7.47 -4.81 15.28
N TYR A 321 -7.64 -5.28 16.53
CA TYR A 321 -7.22 -6.62 16.93
C TYR A 321 -7.89 -7.70 16.07
N GLU A 322 -9.19 -7.58 15.80
CA GLU A 322 -9.93 -8.54 14.98
C GLU A 322 -9.49 -8.52 13.52
N ALA A 323 -9.30 -7.34 12.96
CA ALA A 323 -8.79 -7.19 11.61
C ALA A 323 -7.40 -7.83 11.45
N VAL A 324 -6.47 -7.54 12.36
CA VAL A 324 -5.11 -8.12 12.36
C VAL A 324 -5.15 -9.64 12.55
N ARG A 325 -6.01 -10.15 13.44
CA ARG A 325 -6.18 -11.60 13.66
C ARG A 325 -6.70 -12.29 12.40
N ALA A 326 -7.76 -11.72 11.78
CA ALA A 326 -8.39 -12.28 10.58
C ALA A 326 -7.39 -12.41 9.41
N VAL A 327 -6.50 -11.44 9.25
CA VAL A 327 -5.48 -11.47 8.20
C VAL A 327 -4.27 -12.29 8.62
N GLY A 328 -3.65 -11.97 9.76
CA GLY A 328 -2.32 -12.50 10.10
C GLY A 328 -2.36 -13.93 10.65
N MET A 329 -3.46 -14.34 11.30
CA MET A 329 -3.57 -15.67 11.91
C MET A 329 -4.49 -16.62 11.15
N GLU A 330 -5.37 -16.12 10.29
CA GLU A 330 -6.37 -16.93 9.60
C GLU A 330 -6.12 -16.92 8.08
N LEU A 331 -6.26 -15.77 7.41
CA LEU A 331 -6.25 -15.68 5.95
C LEU A 331 -4.86 -15.92 5.34
N CYS A 332 -3.83 -15.19 5.76
CA CYS A 332 -2.49 -15.34 5.18
C CYS A 332 -1.91 -16.76 5.34
N PRO A 333 -2.04 -17.43 6.51
CA PRO A 333 -1.70 -18.83 6.64
C PRO A 333 -2.50 -19.76 5.71
N ALA A 334 -3.81 -19.51 5.52
CA ALA A 334 -4.65 -20.32 4.63
C ALA A 334 -4.25 -20.17 3.15
N LEU A 335 -3.77 -18.98 2.75
CA LEU A 335 -3.28 -18.70 1.41
C LEU A 335 -1.79 -19.02 1.21
N GLU A 336 -1.06 -19.37 2.29
CA GLU A 336 0.38 -19.62 2.29
C GLU A 336 1.22 -18.40 1.84
N ILE A 337 0.71 -17.20 2.09
CA ILE A 337 1.37 -15.93 1.81
C ILE A 337 1.85 -15.26 3.10
N SER A 338 2.76 -14.29 2.99
CA SER A 338 3.33 -13.62 4.16
C SER A 338 3.31 -12.10 4.05
N ILE A 339 3.30 -11.45 5.22
CA ILE A 339 3.44 -10.00 5.40
C ILE A 339 4.80 -9.76 6.07
N PRO A 340 5.91 -9.71 5.31
CA PRO A 340 7.24 -9.50 5.87
C PRO A 340 7.47 -8.08 6.39
N VAL A 341 6.76 -7.11 5.84
CA VAL A 341 6.90 -5.69 6.18
C VAL A 341 5.54 -5.02 6.27
N GLY A 342 5.53 -3.88 6.93
CA GLY A 342 4.34 -3.04 7.06
C GLY A 342 4.61 -1.89 8.01
N LYS A 343 3.60 -1.07 8.22
CA LYS A 343 3.62 -0.03 9.25
C LYS A 343 2.24 0.12 9.87
N ASP A 344 2.21 0.79 11.00
CA ASP A 344 0.98 1.19 11.67
C ASP A 344 0.94 2.70 11.90
N SER A 345 -0.28 3.25 11.85
CA SER A 345 -0.60 4.64 12.19
C SER A 345 -1.77 4.61 13.17
N LEU A 346 -1.47 4.74 14.46
CA LEU A 346 -2.42 4.44 15.53
C LEU A 346 -3.12 5.66 16.12
N SER A 347 -2.88 6.86 15.59
CA SER A 347 -3.47 8.13 16.05
C SER A 347 -4.38 8.78 15.00
N MET A 348 -5.13 7.97 14.24
CA MET A 348 -5.91 8.42 13.09
C MET A 348 -7.19 9.15 13.48
N GLN A 349 -7.02 10.35 14.03
CA GLN A 349 -8.09 11.27 14.37
C GLN A 349 -7.66 12.71 14.08
N ALA A 350 -8.62 13.56 13.74
CA ALA A 350 -8.45 14.99 13.59
C ALA A 350 -9.29 15.75 14.63
N GLN A 351 -8.73 16.78 15.22
CA GLN A 351 -9.43 17.67 16.15
C GLN A 351 -9.24 19.12 15.70
N TRP A 352 -10.31 19.90 15.74
CA TRP A 352 -10.25 21.31 15.37
C TRP A 352 -11.28 22.13 16.11
N GLN A 353 -11.11 23.46 16.11
CA GLN A 353 -12.06 24.40 16.64
C GLN A 353 -12.80 25.12 15.50
N ALA A 354 -14.12 25.13 15.52
CA ALA A 354 -14.93 25.93 14.61
C ALA A 354 -16.12 26.53 15.37
N ASP A 355 -16.41 27.79 15.13
CA ASP A 355 -17.51 28.54 15.76
C ASP A 355 -17.49 28.46 17.33
N GLY A 356 -16.31 28.39 17.92
CA GLY A 356 -16.14 28.27 19.38
C GLY A 356 -16.47 26.89 19.96
N GLN A 357 -16.64 25.86 19.09
CA GLN A 357 -16.88 24.48 19.48
C GLN A 357 -15.72 23.58 19.04
N ALA A 358 -15.40 22.62 19.90
CA ALA A 358 -14.43 21.57 19.55
C ALA A 358 -15.11 20.51 18.67
N HIS A 359 -14.48 20.21 17.56
CA HIS A 359 -14.87 19.15 16.64
C HIS A 359 -13.82 18.05 16.63
N LYS A 360 -14.27 16.83 16.40
CA LYS A 360 -13.41 15.66 16.27
C LYS A 360 -13.92 14.75 15.15
N SER A 361 -13.02 14.29 14.31
CA SER A 361 -13.26 13.23 13.33
C SER A 361 -12.34 12.04 13.66
N VAL A 362 -12.88 10.85 13.58
CA VAL A 362 -12.15 9.60 13.86
C VAL A 362 -12.22 8.74 12.61
N SER A 363 -11.06 8.31 12.13
CA SER A 363 -10.99 7.36 11.01
C SER A 363 -11.36 5.96 11.50
N PRO A 364 -12.15 5.17 10.75
CA PRO A 364 -12.32 3.76 11.04
C PRO A 364 -11.00 3.01 10.90
N VAL A 365 -10.93 1.79 11.44
CA VAL A 365 -9.84 0.87 11.14
C VAL A 365 -9.70 0.72 9.63
N SER A 366 -8.51 0.92 9.12
CA SER A 366 -8.22 0.82 7.70
C SER A 366 -6.99 -0.05 7.47
N LEU A 367 -7.04 -0.86 6.44
CA LEU A 367 -5.91 -1.64 5.95
C LEU A 367 -5.69 -1.34 4.48
N VAL A 368 -4.49 -0.86 4.15
CA VAL A 368 -4.02 -0.79 2.76
C VAL A 368 -2.95 -1.85 2.57
N VAL A 369 -3.17 -2.74 1.63
CA VAL A 369 -2.26 -3.84 1.30
C VAL A 369 -1.59 -3.55 -0.03
N SER A 370 -0.27 -3.60 -0.06
CA SER A 370 0.49 -3.66 -1.31
C SER A 370 1.01 -5.09 -1.50
N ALA A 371 0.68 -5.69 -2.63
CA ALA A 371 1.13 -7.03 -3.00
C ALA A 371 2.26 -6.94 -4.02
N PHE A 372 3.28 -7.77 -3.85
CA PHE A 372 4.47 -7.84 -4.72
C PHE A 372 4.74 -9.28 -5.09
N ALA A 373 5.15 -9.51 -6.35
CA ALA A 373 5.58 -10.82 -6.78
C ALA A 373 6.61 -10.73 -7.92
N PRO A 374 7.62 -11.62 -7.98
CA PRO A 374 8.53 -11.69 -9.10
C PRO A 374 7.80 -12.18 -10.35
N VAL A 375 8.20 -11.68 -11.50
CA VAL A 375 7.68 -12.04 -12.82
C VAL A 375 8.83 -12.54 -13.67
N ALA A 376 8.73 -13.76 -14.18
CA ALA A 376 9.77 -14.35 -15.02
C ALA A 376 9.82 -13.72 -16.44
N ASP A 377 8.64 -13.37 -16.96
CA ASP A 377 8.49 -12.67 -18.24
C ASP A 377 7.33 -11.67 -18.15
N VAL A 378 7.62 -10.37 -18.21
CA VAL A 378 6.63 -9.29 -18.09
C VAL A 378 5.62 -9.23 -19.23
N ARG A 379 5.85 -9.94 -20.33
CA ARG A 379 4.90 -10.07 -21.43
C ARG A 379 3.76 -11.00 -21.04
N GLY A 380 2.59 -10.86 -21.65
CA GLY A 380 1.42 -11.69 -21.31
C GLY A 380 0.62 -11.17 -20.11
N GLN A 381 0.86 -9.94 -19.71
CA GLN A 381 -0.01 -9.22 -18.77
C GLN A 381 -1.39 -8.96 -19.39
N LEU A 382 -2.43 -9.04 -18.58
CA LEU A 382 -3.81 -8.76 -18.96
C LEU A 382 -4.15 -7.29 -18.67
N THR A 383 -5.18 -6.78 -19.31
CA THR A 383 -5.67 -5.41 -19.14
C THR A 383 -7.17 -5.33 -19.32
N PRO A 384 -7.84 -4.27 -18.84
CA PRO A 384 -9.25 -4.00 -19.10
C PRO A 384 -9.63 -3.71 -20.56
N LEU A 385 -8.65 -3.57 -21.47
CA LEU A 385 -8.89 -3.25 -22.87
C LEU A 385 -9.49 -4.45 -23.61
N LEU A 386 -10.74 -4.34 -23.99
CA LEU A 386 -11.42 -5.37 -24.79
C LEU A 386 -10.80 -5.50 -26.17
N ALA A 387 -10.59 -6.72 -26.63
CA ALA A 387 -10.17 -7.01 -27.99
C ALA A 387 -11.31 -6.70 -28.95
N GLU A 388 -11.02 -5.92 -30.01
CA GLU A 388 -11.96 -5.56 -31.05
C GLU A 388 -11.87 -6.53 -32.25
N GLY A 389 -13.02 -6.78 -32.87
CA GLY A 389 -13.08 -7.55 -34.13
C GLY A 389 -13.04 -9.07 -33.96
N GLU A 390 -13.08 -9.55 -32.72
CA GLU A 390 -13.20 -10.97 -32.38
C GLU A 390 -14.62 -11.23 -31.89
N ASP A 391 -15.27 -12.31 -32.37
CA ASP A 391 -16.50 -12.81 -31.75
C ASP A 391 -16.11 -13.35 -30.37
N SER A 392 -16.62 -12.74 -29.30
CA SER A 392 -16.15 -13.01 -27.93
C SER A 392 -17.26 -12.81 -26.91
N GLU A 393 -17.03 -13.35 -25.74
CA GLU A 393 -17.94 -13.32 -24.61
C GLU A 393 -17.27 -12.68 -23.38
N LEU A 394 -18.10 -12.08 -22.51
CA LEU A 394 -17.68 -11.68 -21.18
C LEU A 394 -18.16 -12.71 -20.15
N TRP A 395 -17.26 -13.05 -19.25
CA TRP A 395 -17.54 -13.91 -18.11
C TRP A 395 -17.24 -13.17 -16.81
N LEU A 396 -18.22 -13.18 -15.89
CA LEU A 396 -18.01 -12.78 -14.50
C LEU A 396 -17.59 -13.98 -13.67
N ILE A 397 -16.49 -13.87 -12.96
CA ILE A 397 -16.04 -14.85 -11.97
C ILE A 397 -16.18 -14.20 -10.60
N GLY A 398 -17.24 -14.59 -9.84
CA GLY A 398 -17.58 -13.97 -8.55
C GLY A 398 -17.22 -14.86 -7.37
N LEU A 399 -16.40 -14.40 -6.45
CA LEU A 399 -15.89 -15.19 -5.32
C LEU A 399 -16.82 -15.15 -4.09
N GLY A 400 -17.90 -14.39 -4.11
CA GLY A 400 -18.86 -14.25 -3.01
C GLY A 400 -19.73 -15.46 -2.72
N GLY A 401 -19.60 -16.58 -3.49
CA GLY A 401 -20.38 -17.80 -3.28
C GLY A 401 -21.89 -17.61 -3.44
N GLY A 402 -22.29 -16.83 -4.43
CA GLY A 402 -23.70 -16.50 -4.71
C GLY A 402 -24.27 -15.40 -3.81
N LYS A 403 -23.49 -14.87 -2.87
CA LYS A 403 -23.88 -13.70 -2.08
C LYS A 403 -23.76 -12.44 -2.93
N GLN A 404 -24.65 -11.48 -2.67
CA GLN A 404 -24.71 -10.19 -3.34
C GLN A 404 -24.93 -9.11 -2.29
N ARG A 405 -23.91 -8.95 -1.43
CA ARG A 405 -23.98 -8.08 -0.25
C ARG A 405 -23.72 -6.62 -0.66
N LEU A 406 -24.55 -5.69 -0.15
CA LEU A 406 -24.48 -4.26 -0.46
C LEU A 406 -24.03 -3.39 0.73
N GLY A 407 -23.85 -3.97 1.92
CA GLY A 407 -23.40 -3.21 3.08
C GLY A 407 -22.05 -2.54 2.80
N GLY A 408 -21.95 -1.24 3.05
CA GLY A 408 -20.75 -0.45 2.80
C GLY A 408 -20.46 -0.10 1.35
N SER A 409 -21.19 -0.64 0.38
CA SER A 409 -20.93 -0.41 -1.05
C SER A 409 -21.04 1.07 -1.47
N VAL A 410 -20.42 1.44 -2.56
CA VAL A 410 -20.55 2.78 -3.17
C VAL A 410 -22.00 3.09 -3.48
N LEU A 411 -22.80 2.11 -3.93
CA LEU A 411 -24.24 2.29 -4.11
C LEU A 411 -24.91 2.75 -2.82
N ALA A 412 -24.61 2.13 -1.69
CA ALA A 412 -25.16 2.50 -0.39
C ALA A 412 -24.68 3.91 0.04
N GLN A 413 -23.42 4.24 -0.22
CA GLN A 413 -22.83 5.54 0.09
C GLN A 413 -23.51 6.68 -0.69
N VAL A 414 -23.74 6.51 -2.00
CA VAL A 414 -24.36 7.56 -2.84
C VAL A 414 -25.85 7.74 -2.61
N HIS A 415 -26.50 6.81 -1.93
CA HIS A 415 -27.91 6.88 -1.51
C HIS A 415 -28.08 7.22 -0.03
N ALA A 416 -27.00 7.56 0.67
CA ALA A 416 -27.09 8.19 1.98
C ALA A 416 -27.80 9.56 1.80
N ASP A 417 -29.05 9.65 2.21
CA ASP A 417 -29.95 10.76 1.92
C ASP A 417 -29.77 11.99 2.83
N GLY A 418 -28.63 12.09 3.51
CA GLY A 418 -28.36 13.15 4.50
C GLY A 418 -29.12 12.96 5.80
N SER A 419 -29.77 11.81 6.03
CA SER A 419 -30.32 11.43 7.32
C SER A 419 -29.22 11.31 8.38
N ALA A 420 -29.58 11.40 9.65
CA ALA A 420 -28.65 11.20 10.76
C ALA A 420 -28.04 9.77 10.78
N LEU A 421 -28.68 8.82 10.07
CA LEU A 421 -28.23 7.45 9.91
C LEU A 421 -28.37 7.08 8.41
N PRO A 422 -27.33 7.25 7.61
CA PRO A 422 -27.35 6.86 6.19
C PRO A 422 -27.60 5.36 6.03
N ALA A 423 -28.25 4.97 4.94
CA ALA A 423 -28.58 3.57 4.60
C ALA A 423 -27.33 2.80 4.12
N PHE A 424 -26.31 2.76 4.97
CA PHE A 424 -24.99 2.20 4.70
C PHE A 424 -24.83 0.77 5.21
N GLY A 425 -25.73 0.31 6.10
CA GLY A 425 -25.67 -0.96 6.77
C GLY A 425 -26.06 -2.17 5.90
N GLY A 426 -26.17 -3.30 6.55
CA GLY A 426 -26.44 -4.60 5.94
C GLY A 426 -25.22 -5.51 5.97
N GLU A 427 -25.37 -6.70 5.39
CA GLU A 427 -24.24 -7.63 5.24
C GLU A 427 -23.20 -7.04 4.28
N VAL A 428 -21.92 -7.10 4.70
CA VAL A 428 -20.80 -6.61 3.90
C VAL A 428 -20.20 -7.74 3.06
N PRO A 429 -19.61 -7.44 1.90
CA PRO A 429 -18.74 -8.37 1.19
C PRO A 429 -17.61 -8.91 2.08
N ASP A 430 -17.26 -10.17 1.91
CA ASP A 430 -16.20 -10.83 2.69
C ASP A 430 -15.55 -11.95 1.86
N LEU A 431 -14.28 -12.19 2.08
CA LEU A 431 -13.59 -13.38 1.60
C LEU A 431 -13.93 -14.56 2.53
N ASP A 432 -15.12 -15.13 2.35
CA ASP A 432 -15.63 -16.24 3.18
C ASP A 432 -14.84 -17.54 3.01
N ASP A 433 -14.21 -17.73 1.84
CA ASP A 433 -13.53 -18.97 1.47
C ASP A 433 -12.20 -18.68 0.77
N PRO A 434 -11.06 -18.77 1.49
CA PRO A 434 -9.74 -18.55 0.91
C PRO A 434 -9.40 -19.50 -0.24
N GLU A 435 -9.98 -20.72 -0.27
CA GLU A 435 -9.72 -21.68 -1.34
C GLU A 435 -10.28 -21.19 -2.69
N ARG A 436 -11.40 -20.48 -2.69
CA ARG A 436 -11.93 -19.86 -3.92
C ARG A 436 -10.98 -18.82 -4.51
N LEU A 437 -10.34 -18.02 -3.66
CA LEU A 437 -9.35 -17.05 -4.13
C LEU A 437 -8.11 -17.75 -4.69
N ARG A 438 -7.63 -18.81 -4.03
CA ARG A 438 -6.54 -19.64 -4.53
C ARG A 438 -6.87 -20.25 -5.89
N ASN A 439 -8.06 -20.83 -6.02
CA ASN A 439 -8.55 -21.43 -7.27
C ASN A 439 -8.73 -20.39 -8.38
N PHE A 440 -9.19 -19.18 -8.04
CA PHE A 440 -9.29 -18.07 -8.98
C PHE A 440 -7.90 -17.65 -9.50
N PHE A 441 -6.92 -17.48 -8.61
CA PHE A 441 -5.54 -17.17 -9.00
C PHE A 441 -5.00 -18.22 -9.98
N ALA A 442 -5.19 -19.50 -9.66
CA ALA A 442 -4.76 -20.60 -10.52
C ALA A 442 -5.50 -20.63 -11.86
N LEU A 443 -6.83 -20.40 -11.86
CA LEU A 443 -7.64 -20.32 -13.07
C LEU A 443 -7.15 -19.22 -14.02
N VAL A 444 -6.95 -18.00 -13.52
CA VAL A 444 -6.49 -16.87 -14.34
C VAL A 444 -5.09 -17.15 -14.88
N GLY A 445 -4.20 -17.73 -14.07
CA GLY A 445 -2.85 -18.13 -14.47
C GLY A 445 -2.86 -19.14 -15.63
N ASP A 446 -3.61 -20.25 -15.46
CA ASP A 446 -3.73 -21.30 -16.48
C ASP A 446 -4.41 -20.80 -17.77
N ALA A 447 -5.48 -20.02 -17.65
CA ALA A 447 -6.21 -19.48 -18.79
C ALA A 447 -5.35 -18.48 -19.58
N ARG A 448 -4.59 -17.61 -18.89
CA ARG A 448 -3.61 -16.71 -19.52
C ARG A 448 -2.50 -17.50 -20.22
N GLN A 449 -1.92 -18.49 -19.56
CA GLN A 449 -0.87 -19.33 -20.15
C GLN A 449 -1.34 -20.10 -21.37
N ALA A 450 -2.60 -20.52 -21.38
CA ALA A 450 -3.23 -21.16 -22.51
C ALA A 450 -3.66 -20.17 -23.63
N GLY A 451 -3.54 -18.85 -23.41
CA GLY A 451 -3.94 -17.82 -24.36
C GLY A 451 -5.45 -17.64 -24.52
N LEU A 452 -6.25 -18.06 -23.54
CA LEU A 452 -7.72 -18.04 -23.61
C LEU A 452 -8.32 -16.69 -23.18
N LEU A 453 -7.55 -15.83 -22.50
CA LEU A 453 -8.04 -14.54 -22.01
C LEU A 453 -7.60 -13.40 -22.93
N LEU A 454 -8.56 -12.65 -23.43
CA LEU A 454 -8.36 -11.47 -24.27
C LEU A 454 -8.27 -10.19 -23.45
N ALA A 455 -9.04 -10.09 -22.38
CA ALA A 455 -9.03 -8.99 -21.41
C ALA A 455 -9.41 -9.51 -20.02
N ASP A 456 -9.00 -8.75 -18.99
CA ASP A 456 -9.28 -9.01 -17.58
C ASP A 456 -9.38 -7.69 -16.84
N HIS A 457 -10.35 -7.57 -15.92
CA HIS A 457 -10.50 -6.45 -14.99
C HIS A 457 -11.14 -6.91 -13.69
N ASP A 458 -10.56 -6.54 -12.57
CA ASP A 458 -11.07 -6.93 -11.29
C ASP A 458 -12.42 -6.28 -10.98
N ARG A 459 -13.17 -6.87 -10.04
CA ARG A 459 -14.40 -6.30 -9.52
C ARG A 459 -14.14 -5.73 -8.14
N SER A 460 -14.20 -4.40 -8.02
CA SER A 460 -14.00 -3.69 -6.76
C SER A 460 -15.09 -2.63 -6.52
N ASP A 461 -14.73 -1.40 -6.20
CA ASP A 461 -15.65 -0.31 -5.90
C ASP A 461 -16.62 -0.02 -7.05
N GLY A 462 -17.93 0.02 -6.73
CA GLY A 462 -19.00 0.18 -7.70
C GLY A 462 -19.46 -1.12 -8.37
N GLY A 463 -18.84 -2.24 -8.02
CA GLY A 463 -19.21 -3.60 -8.42
C GLY A 463 -19.03 -3.87 -9.91
N ALA A 464 -19.64 -4.95 -10.39
CA ALA A 464 -19.54 -5.36 -11.79
C ALA A 464 -20.01 -4.27 -12.78
N PHE A 465 -20.89 -3.36 -12.35
CA PHE A 465 -21.30 -2.22 -13.17
C PHE A 465 -20.14 -1.29 -13.48
N ALA A 466 -19.35 -0.90 -12.48
CA ALA A 466 -18.17 -0.06 -12.68
C ALA A 466 -17.13 -0.77 -13.55
N THR A 467 -16.79 -2.04 -13.22
CA THR A 467 -15.86 -2.87 -14.01
C THR A 467 -16.22 -2.89 -15.49
N MET A 468 -17.48 -3.18 -15.83
CA MET A 468 -17.94 -3.19 -17.22
C MET A 468 -17.87 -1.81 -17.89
N CYS A 469 -18.24 -0.76 -17.17
CA CYS A 469 -18.15 0.60 -17.70
C CYS A 469 -16.71 0.99 -18.01
N GLU A 470 -15.77 0.63 -17.14
CA GLU A 470 -14.34 0.94 -17.31
C GLU A 470 -13.75 0.19 -18.50
N MET A 471 -14.05 -1.10 -18.67
CA MET A 471 -13.68 -1.87 -19.86
C MET A 471 -14.26 -1.23 -21.13
N ALA A 472 -15.53 -0.85 -21.13
CA ALA A 472 -16.18 -0.18 -22.26
C ALA A 472 -15.56 1.19 -22.55
N PHE A 473 -15.21 1.97 -21.52
CA PHE A 473 -14.54 3.27 -21.69
C PHE A 473 -13.14 3.14 -22.28
N ALA A 474 -12.35 2.16 -21.79
CA ALA A 474 -11.02 1.89 -22.32
C ALA A 474 -11.05 1.50 -23.80
N SER A 475 -12.06 0.74 -24.19
CA SER A 475 -12.21 0.18 -25.54
C SER A 475 -13.07 1.02 -26.48
N ARG A 476 -13.75 2.07 -25.95
CA ARG A 476 -14.68 2.91 -26.72
C ARG A 476 -15.79 2.12 -27.41
N CYS A 477 -16.26 1.04 -26.80
CA CYS A 477 -17.36 0.21 -27.27
C CYS A 477 -18.57 0.26 -26.34
N GLY A 478 -19.72 -0.22 -26.82
CA GLY A 478 -20.89 -0.53 -25.98
C GLY A 478 -20.89 -2.00 -25.60
N LEU A 479 -21.61 -2.33 -24.54
CA LEU A 479 -21.82 -3.71 -24.08
C LEU A 479 -23.31 -4.03 -24.07
N ASP A 480 -23.68 -5.24 -24.50
CA ASP A 480 -25.04 -5.79 -24.37
C ASP A 480 -24.98 -6.93 -23.36
N ILE A 481 -25.57 -6.69 -22.18
CA ILE A 481 -25.40 -7.53 -21.01
C ILE A 481 -26.71 -8.19 -20.62
N THR A 482 -26.68 -9.49 -20.35
CA THR A 482 -27.82 -10.27 -19.86
C THR A 482 -27.68 -10.53 -18.37
N LEU A 483 -28.62 -10.04 -17.55
CA LEU A 483 -28.63 -10.20 -16.10
C LEU A 483 -29.41 -11.42 -15.60
N ASP A 484 -30.16 -12.10 -16.45
CA ASP A 484 -31.16 -13.12 -16.07
C ASP A 484 -30.57 -14.29 -15.26
N ALA A 485 -29.29 -14.59 -15.47
CA ALA A 485 -28.59 -15.66 -14.74
C ALA A 485 -27.89 -15.20 -13.42
N TRP A 486 -27.88 -13.89 -13.12
CA TRP A 486 -27.08 -13.35 -12.00
C TRP A 486 -27.89 -13.18 -10.72
N GLY A 487 -29.20 -12.95 -10.82
CA GLY A 487 -30.10 -12.73 -9.69
C GLY A 487 -31.35 -11.93 -10.07
N GLU A 488 -32.29 -11.87 -9.12
CA GLU A 488 -33.58 -11.22 -9.36
C GLU A 488 -33.54 -9.69 -9.16
N ASP A 489 -32.61 -9.18 -8.32
CA ASP A 489 -32.47 -7.76 -8.02
C ASP A 489 -31.28 -7.16 -8.81
N PRO A 490 -31.54 -6.35 -9.84
CA PRO A 490 -30.47 -5.76 -10.66
C PRO A 490 -29.51 -4.86 -9.87
N PHE A 491 -29.96 -4.22 -8.79
CA PHE A 491 -29.09 -3.41 -7.94
C PHE A 491 -28.08 -4.28 -7.20
N ARG A 492 -28.54 -5.38 -6.60
CA ARG A 492 -27.65 -6.33 -5.94
C ARG A 492 -26.70 -6.98 -6.92
N THR A 493 -27.20 -7.35 -8.07
CA THR A 493 -26.40 -7.99 -9.13
C THR A 493 -25.28 -7.10 -9.65
N LEU A 494 -25.59 -5.86 -9.98
CA LEU A 494 -24.63 -4.95 -10.63
C LEU A 494 -23.69 -4.23 -9.65
N PHE A 495 -24.16 -3.92 -8.44
CA PHE A 495 -23.44 -3.03 -7.53
C PHE A 495 -22.92 -3.72 -6.26
N ASN A 496 -23.06 -5.06 -6.14
CA ASN A 496 -22.33 -5.74 -5.07
C ASN A 496 -20.83 -5.72 -5.36
N GLU A 497 -20.06 -5.53 -4.32
CA GLU A 497 -18.62 -5.40 -4.37
C GLU A 497 -17.92 -6.65 -3.81
N GLU A 498 -18.50 -7.82 -4.06
CA GLU A 498 -17.84 -9.10 -3.81
C GLU A 498 -16.58 -9.23 -4.67
N LEU A 499 -15.54 -9.90 -4.19
CA LEU A 499 -14.33 -10.15 -4.97
C LEU A 499 -14.63 -10.91 -6.28
N GLY A 500 -13.79 -10.69 -7.28
CA GLY A 500 -13.89 -11.36 -8.57
C GLY A 500 -13.32 -10.54 -9.70
N ALA A 501 -13.55 -10.99 -10.94
CA ALA A 501 -13.15 -10.27 -12.13
C ALA A 501 -14.12 -10.51 -13.28
N ILE A 502 -14.05 -9.63 -14.29
CA ILE A 502 -14.69 -9.83 -15.59
C ILE A 502 -13.59 -10.10 -16.60
N VAL A 503 -13.71 -11.22 -17.31
CA VAL A 503 -12.75 -11.63 -18.32
C VAL A 503 -13.42 -11.74 -19.70
N GLN A 504 -12.67 -11.43 -20.76
CA GLN A 504 -13.09 -11.61 -22.14
C GLN A 504 -12.46 -12.88 -22.70
N VAL A 505 -13.28 -13.73 -23.31
CA VAL A 505 -12.90 -15.02 -23.91
C VAL A 505 -13.43 -15.08 -25.36
N ALA A 506 -12.62 -15.53 -26.31
CA ALA A 506 -13.07 -15.72 -27.67
C ALA A 506 -14.15 -16.82 -27.76
N ASP A 507 -15.13 -16.69 -28.65
CA ASP A 507 -16.22 -17.67 -28.83
C ASP A 507 -15.69 -19.07 -29.11
N GLU A 508 -14.60 -19.17 -29.87
CA GLU A 508 -13.95 -20.45 -30.20
C GLU A 508 -13.29 -21.11 -29.01
N ASP A 509 -12.89 -20.33 -27.98
CA ASP A 509 -12.19 -20.78 -26.77
C ASP A 509 -13.15 -21.06 -25.59
N ARG A 510 -14.43 -20.78 -25.76
CA ARG A 510 -15.47 -20.96 -24.73
C ARG A 510 -15.42 -22.32 -24.04
N ALA A 511 -15.33 -23.40 -24.82
CA ALA A 511 -15.33 -24.75 -24.25
C ALA A 511 -14.06 -25.03 -23.44
N ALA A 512 -12.91 -24.60 -23.92
CA ALA A 512 -11.64 -24.75 -23.23
C ALA A 512 -11.60 -23.94 -21.92
N PHE A 513 -12.15 -22.74 -21.94
CA PHE A 513 -12.25 -21.92 -20.73
C PHE A 513 -13.24 -22.52 -19.71
N ALA A 514 -14.41 -22.99 -20.16
CA ALA A 514 -15.37 -23.68 -19.27
C ALA A 514 -14.77 -24.94 -18.61
N ASP A 515 -13.98 -25.73 -19.35
CA ASP A 515 -13.25 -26.88 -18.81
C ASP A 515 -12.20 -26.47 -17.74
N LEU A 516 -11.55 -25.31 -17.92
CA LEU A 516 -10.65 -24.75 -16.90
C LEU A 516 -11.43 -24.34 -15.64
N VAL A 517 -12.54 -23.64 -15.79
CA VAL A 517 -13.42 -23.23 -14.67
C VAL A 517 -13.87 -24.45 -13.88
N GLU A 518 -14.24 -25.55 -14.54
CA GLU A 518 -14.62 -26.80 -13.87
C GLU A 518 -13.42 -27.43 -13.13
N ARG A 519 -12.26 -27.50 -13.77
CA ARG A 519 -11.03 -28.07 -13.15
C ARG A 519 -10.60 -27.32 -11.89
N HIS A 520 -10.80 -26.01 -11.85
CA HIS A 520 -10.50 -25.17 -10.71
C HIS A 520 -11.68 -25.05 -9.71
N ALA A 521 -12.72 -25.89 -9.85
CA ALA A 521 -13.89 -25.93 -8.97
C ALA A 521 -14.60 -24.56 -8.81
N LEU A 522 -14.65 -23.75 -9.89
CA LEU A 522 -15.28 -22.43 -9.90
C LEU A 522 -16.56 -22.37 -10.77
N THR A 523 -17.14 -23.51 -11.13
CA THR A 523 -18.35 -23.56 -11.97
C THR A 523 -19.51 -22.76 -11.39
N GLU A 524 -19.69 -22.78 -10.06
CA GLU A 524 -20.72 -21.99 -9.38
C GLU A 524 -20.38 -20.50 -9.27
N CYS A 525 -19.13 -20.14 -9.52
CA CYS A 525 -18.60 -18.77 -9.43
C CYS A 525 -18.56 -18.06 -10.78
N ALA A 526 -18.51 -18.79 -11.89
CA ALA A 526 -18.34 -18.27 -13.23
C ALA A 526 -19.66 -18.20 -13.99
N GLN A 527 -19.96 -17.05 -14.57
CA GLN A 527 -21.19 -16.80 -15.31
C GLN A 527 -20.89 -16.03 -16.57
N ARG A 528 -21.41 -16.51 -17.70
CA ARG A 528 -21.41 -15.77 -18.96
C ARG A 528 -22.40 -14.61 -18.88
N ILE A 529 -21.98 -13.41 -19.25
CA ILE A 529 -22.73 -12.17 -19.05
C ILE A 529 -22.96 -11.36 -20.33
N ALA A 530 -22.19 -11.59 -21.38
CA ALA A 530 -22.34 -10.98 -22.71
C ALA A 530 -21.96 -11.97 -23.79
#